data_13a14b1cbcc167b78b6c76f85e50a529
#
_entry.id   13a14b1cbcc167b78b6c76f85e50a529
#
_cell.length_a   1.000
_cell.length_b   1.000
_cell.length_c   1.000
_cell.angle_alpha   90.00
_cell.angle_beta   90.00
_cell.angle_gamma   90.00
#
_symmetry.space_group_name_H-M   'P 1'
#
loop_
_entity.id
_entity.type
_entity.pdbx_description
1 polymer ?
#
loop_
_entity_poly.entity_id
_entity_poly.type
_entity_poly.pdbx_seq_one_letter_code
_entity_poly.pdbx_strand_id
1 'polypeptide(L)'
;GEGTVVLAGAVLNADAAVGPHCIINTGAIVEHDCRVGACTHISPRAVLCGTVLVGEESHIGAGAVVRNNLRVCSHTVIGAGGVVVRDITEPGTYVGVPVRRLP
;
A
#
# COMPACT_ATOMS: atom_id res chain seq x y z
N GLY A 1 7.73 -11.67 -3.84
CA GLY A 1 7.18 -13.00 -3.92
C GLY A 1 7.04 -13.47 -5.36
N GLU A 2 6.63 -14.69 -5.54
CA GLU A 2 6.44 -15.27 -6.87
C GLU A 2 5.47 -14.43 -7.70
N GLY A 3 5.82 -14.15 -8.95
CA GLY A 3 4.99 -13.39 -9.86
C GLY A 3 4.88 -11.90 -9.53
N THR A 4 5.61 -11.41 -8.55
CA THR A 4 5.62 -10.00 -8.18
C THR A 4 6.49 -9.21 -9.13
N VAL A 5 6.00 -8.05 -9.55
CA VAL A 5 6.71 -7.14 -10.45
C VAL A 5 7.07 -5.88 -9.68
N VAL A 6 8.34 -5.50 -9.75
CA VAL A 6 8.85 -4.26 -9.16
C VAL A 6 9.34 -3.38 -10.30
N LEU A 7 8.71 -2.24 -10.50
CA LEU A 7 8.97 -1.38 -11.64
C LEU A 7 10.01 -0.30 -11.34
N ALA A 8 10.36 0.47 -12.38
CA ALA A 8 11.47 1.43 -12.33
C ALA A 8 11.36 2.42 -11.17
N GLY A 9 12.45 2.61 -10.44
CA GLY A 9 12.52 3.56 -9.34
C GLY A 9 11.75 3.17 -8.08
N ALA A 10 11.09 2.02 -8.06
CA ALA A 10 10.47 1.53 -6.84
C ALA A 10 11.54 1.12 -5.83
N VAL A 11 11.27 1.37 -4.56
CA VAL A 11 12.21 1.10 -3.47
C VAL A 11 11.57 0.17 -2.46
N LEU A 12 12.22 -0.94 -2.19
CA LEU A 12 11.88 -1.84 -1.09
C LEU A 12 12.98 -1.77 -0.06
N ASN A 13 12.68 -1.21 1.10
CA ASN A 13 13.69 -1.05 2.15
C ASN A 13 13.83 -2.29 3.03
N ALA A 14 14.72 -2.21 4.02
CA ALA A 14 15.15 -3.35 4.80
C ALA A 14 13.97 -4.11 5.42
N ASP A 15 13.98 -5.43 5.29
CA ASP A 15 13.00 -6.34 5.85
C ASP A 15 11.56 -6.11 5.37
N ALA A 16 11.37 -5.37 4.29
CA ALA A 16 10.07 -5.30 3.64
C ALA A 16 9.76 -6.65 2.99
N ALA A 17 8.56 -7.15 3.19
CA ALA A 17 8.11 -8.41 2.62
C ALA A 17 6.87 -8.18 1.75
N VAL A 18 6.95 -8.62 0.50
CA VAL A 18 5.87 -8.47 -0.47
C VAL A 18 5.43 -9.86 -0.91
N GLY A 19 4.15 -10.13 -0.77
CA GLY A 19 3.57 -11.41 -1.16
C GLY A 19 3.59 -11.66 -2.66
N PRO A 20 3.07 -12.81 -3.11
CA PRO A 20 3.07 -13.15 -4.53
C PRO A 20 2.10 -12.31 -5.34
N HIS A 21 2.38 -12.20 -6.65
CA HIS A 21 1.51 -11.56 -7.62
C HIS A 21 1.16 -10.09 -7.30
N CYS A 22 2.08 -9.39 -6.66
CA CYS A 22 1.94 -7.97 -6.40
C CYS A 22 2.54 -7.14 -7.53
N ILE A 23 2.14 -5.87 -7.59
CA ILE A 23 2.77 -4.88 -8.45
C ILE A 23 3.25 -3.75 -7.56
N ILE A 24 4.56 -3.52 -7.53
CA ILE A 24 5.15 -2.35 -6.87
C ILE A 24 5.55 -1.42 -8.01
N ASN A 25 4.70 -0.43 -8.23
CA ASN A 25 4.77 0.37 -9.46
C ASN A 25 5.84 1.47 -9.40
N THR A 26 5.97 2.19 -10.50
CA THR A 26 7.03 3.17 -10.73
C THR A 26 7.17 4.16 -9.59
N GLY A 27 8.35 4.25 -8.99
CA GLY A 27 8.66 5.21 -7.94
C GLY A 27 7.95 4.97 -6.61
N ALA A 28 7.21 3.87 -6.46
CA ALA A 28 6.59 3.55 -5.18
C ALA A 28 7.64 3.20 -4.13
N ILE A 29 7.36 3.52 -2.88
CA ILE A 29 8.28 3.26 -1.78
C ILE A 29 7.58 2.37 -0.75
N VAL A 30 8.20 1.24 -0.47
CA VAL A 30 7.79 0.34 0.60
C VAL A 30 8.91 0.37 1.63
N GLU A 31 8.66 1.07 2.72
CA GLU A 31 9.66 1.31 3.75
C GLU A 31 9.95 0.06 4.59
N HIS A 32 10.88 0.19 5.53
CA HIS A 32 11.36 -0.91 6.36
C HIS A 32 10.22 -1.62 7.10
N ASP A 33 10.33 -2.92 7.20
CA ASP A 33 9.42 -3.77 7.96
C ASP A 33 7.96 -3.74 7.52
N CYS A 34 7.68 -3.24 6.32
CA CYS A 34 6.34 -3.36 5.76
C CYS A 34 6.04 -4.78 5.32
N ARG A 35 4.76 -5.14 5.33
CA ARG A 35 4.28 -6.40 4.79
C ARG A 35 3.10 -6.11 3.87
N VAL A 36 3.20 -6.60 2.64
CA VAL A 36 2.19 -6.42 1.61
C VAL A 36 1.64 -7.78 1.23
N GLY A 37 0.35 -7.98 1.41
CA GLY A 37 -0.33 -9.23 1.10
C GLY A 37 -0.40 -9.50 -0.40
N ALA A 38 -0.72 -10.73 -0.76
CA ALA A 38 -0.77 -11.18 -2.15
C ALA A 38 -1.70 -10.34 -3.02
N CYS A 39 -1.40 -10.26 -4.31
CA CYS A 39 -2.26 -9.64 -5.31
C CYS A 39 -2.58 -8.16 -5.02
N THR A 40 -1.68 -7.46 -4.37
CA THR A 40 -1.83 -6.05 -4.02
C THR A 40 -1.08 -5.19 -5.02
N HIS A 41 -1.65 -4.04 -5.35
CA HIS A 41 -1.04 -3.07 -6.25
C HIS A 41 -0.66 -1.82 -5.46
N ILE A 42 0.62 -1.54 -5.39
CA ILE A 42 1.15 -0.28 -4.86
C ILE A 42 1.44 0.60 -6.07
N SER A 43 0.58 1.57 -6.29
CA SER A 43 0.57 2.38 -7.52
C SER A 43 1.75 3.33 -7.62
N PRO A 44 1.97 3.98 -8.79
CA PRO A 44 3.12 4.87 -8.95
C PRO A 44 3.21 5.92 -7.86
N ARG A 45 4.42 6.07 -7.29
CA ARG A 45 4.74 7.06 -6.25
C ARG A 45 3.93 6.94 -4.96
N ALA A 46 3.24 5.84 -4.74
CA ALA A 46 2.64 5.59 -3.44
C ALA A 46 3.73 5.28 -2.41
N VAL A 47 3.49 5.64 -1.16
CA VAL A 47 4.46 5.45 -0.08
C VAL A 47 3.81 4.72 1.08
N LEU A 48 4.37 3.57 1.43
CA LEU A 48 4.11 2.92 2.70
C LEU A 48 5.25 3.30 3.64
N CYS A 49 4.95 4.05 4.67
CA CYS A 49 5.94 4.39 5.70
C CYS A 49 6.28 3.16 6.53
N GLY A 50 7.25 3.26 7.45
CA GLY A 50 7.77 2.09 8.15
C GLY A 50 6.70 1.28 8.88
N THR A 51 6.85 -0.03 8.85
CA THR A 51 6.03 -1.00 9.60
C THR A 51 4.53 -0.90 9.28
N VAL A 52 4.21 -0.74 8.02
CA VAL A 52 2.83 -0.76 7.54
C VAL A 52 2.47 -2.16 7.08
N LEU A 53 1.29 -2.63 7.45
CA LEU A 53 0.75 -3.90 6.99
C LEU A 53 -0.41 -3.64 6.04
N VAL A 54 -0.31 -4.15 4.82
CA VAL A 54 -1.39 -4.06 3.83
C VAL A 54 -1.89 -5.47 3.53
N GLY A 55 -3.18 -5.69 3.73
CA GLY A 55 -3.80 -6.98 3.44
C GLY A 55 -3.87 -7.27 1.95
N GLU A 56 -4.14 -8.53 1.63
CA GLU A 56 -4.17 -8.99 0.24
C GLU A 56 -5.25 -8.32 -0.61
N GLU A 57 -5.06 -8.36 -1.92
CA GLU A 57 -6.02 -7.86 -2.90
C GLU A 57 -6.44 -6.41 -2.64
N SER A 58 -5.49 -5.61 -2.22
CA SER A 58 -5.68 -4.19 -1.98
C SER A 58 -5.04 -3.36 -3.09
N HIS A 59 -5.43 -2.09 -3.17
CA HIS A 59 -4.89 -1.16 -4.15
C HIS A 59 -4.57 0.15 -3.43
N ILE A 60 -3.32 0.50 -3.38
CA ILE A 60 -2.88 1.79 -2.84
C ILE A 60 -2.65 2.72 -4.02
N GLY A 61 -3.51 3.71 -4.17
CA GLY A 61 -3.56 4.58 -5.34
C GLY A 61 -2.32 5.43 -5.55
N ALA A 62 -2.18 5.98 -6.75
CA ALA A 62 -1.02 6.78 -7.13
C ALA A 62 -0.82 7.95 -6.16
N GLY A 63 0.41 8.12 -5.68
CA GLY A 63 0.76 9.20 -4.76
C GLY A 63 0.14 9.12 -3.37
N ALA A 64 -0.58 8.05 -3.05
CA ALA A 64 -1.15 7.88 -1.72
C ALA A 64 -0.05 7.59 -0.70
N VAL A 65 -0.29 7.96 0.55
CA VAL A 65 0.66 7.76 1.63
C VAL A 65 -0.04 7.06 2.79
N VAL A 66 0.56 5.99 3.28
CA VAL A 66 0.12 5.33 4.50
C VAL A 66 1.14 5.62 5.60
N ARG A 67 0.69 6.26 6.66
CA ARG A 67 1.56 6.65 7.77
C ARG A 67 2.12 5.39 8.47
N ASN A 68 3.27 5.54 9.13
CA ASN A 68 3.95 4.44 9.78
C ASN A 68 3.09 3.74 10.86
N ASN A 69 3.37 2.46 11.05
CA ASN A 69 2.75 1.60 12.07
C ASN A 69 1.24 1.40 11.92
N LEU A 70 0.71 1.54 10.71
CA LEU A 70 -0.71 1.35 10.45
C LEU A 70 -0.98 0.02 9.74
N ARG A 71 -2.22 -0.43 9.86
CA ARG A 71 -2.73 -1.61 9.17
C ARG A 71 -3.85 -1.20 8.22
N VAL A 72 -3.77 -1.70 7.01
CA VAL A 72 -4.83 -1.59 6.00
C VAL A 72 -5.33 -3.00 5.74
N CYS A 73 -6.58 -3.27 6.03
CA CYS A 73 -7.14 -4.61 5.86
C CYS A 73 -7.22 -5.01 4.38
N SER A 74 -7.43 -6.30 4.13
CA SER A 74 -7.56 -6.83 2.77
C SER A 74 -8.75 -6.23 2.02
N HIS A 75 -8.69 -6.27 0.69
CA HIS A 75 -9.76 -5.78 -0.19
C HIS A 75 -10.07 -4.30 0.00
N THR A 76 -9.04 -3.50 0.24
CA THR A 76 -9.16 -2.06 0.45
C THR A 76 -8.57 -1.32 -0.73
N VAL A 77 -9.25 -0.25 -1.17
CA VAL A 77 -8.75 0.66 -2.20
C VAL A 77 -8.52 2.02 -1.55
N ILE A 78 -7.29 2.52 -1.65
CA ILE A 78 -6.98 3.90 -1.28
C ILE A 78 -6.89 4.70 -2.59
N GLY A 79 -7.72 5.72 -2.71
CA GLY A 79 -7.73 6.56 -3.90
C GLY A 79 -6.42 7.33 -4.08
N ALA A 80 -6.17 7.77 -5.32
CA ALA A 80 -4.97 8.55 -5.63
C ALA A 80 -4.84 9.76 -4.72
N GLY A 81 -3.62 10.01 -4.24
CA GLY A 81 -3.32 11.13 -3.36
C GLY A 81 -3.89 11.01 -1.95
N GLY A 82 -4.52 9.91 -1.60
CA GLY A 82 -5.08 9.71 -0.27
C GLY A 82 -4.00 9.61 0.79
N VAL A 83 -4.31 10.06 2.01
CA VAL A 83 -3.38 9.94 3.14
C VAL A 83 -4.07 9.18 4.25
N VAL A 84 -3.52 8.01 4.59
CA VAL A 84 -4.05 7.15 5.64
C VAL A 84 -3.34 7.48 6.95
N VAL A 85 -4.10 7.92 7.94
CA VAL A 85 -3.57 8.32 9.26
C VAL A 85 -4.09 7.46 10.41
N ARG A 86 -4.95 6.49 10.12
CA ARG A 86 -5.51 5.55 11.09
C ARG A 86 -5.61 4.17 10.46
N ASP A 87 -5.66 3.15 11.30
CA ASP A 87 -5.91 1.80 10.84
C ASP A 87 -7.21 1.73 10.04
N ILE A 88 -7.20 0.97 8.97
CA ILE A 88 -8.38 0.64 8.19
C ILE A 88 -8.76 -0.79 8.48
N THR A 89 -9.92 -0.98 9.11
CA THR A 89 -10.37 -2.28 9.58
C THR A 89 -11.54 -2.85 8.79
N GLU A 90 -12.14 -2.07 7.90
CA GLU A 90 -13.23 -2.54 7.04
C GLU A 90 -12.86 -2.38 5.58
N PRO A 91 -13.09 -3.40 4.75
CA PRO A 91 -12.87 -3.28 3.31
C PRO A 91 -13.69 -2.15 2.71
N GLY A 92 -13.20 -1.56 1.65
CA GLY A 92 -13.91 -0.51 0.94
C GLY A 92 -12.95 0.42 0.22
N THR A 93 -13.49 1.50 -0.31
CA THR A 93 -12.73 2.53 -0.99
C THR A 93 -12.66 3.76 -0.11
N TYR A 94 -11.44 4.25 0.08
CA TYR A 94 -11.15 5.38 0.95
C TYR A 94 -10.45 6.46 0.13
N VAL A 95 -10.90 7.71 0.25
CA VAL A 95 -10.35 8.82 -0.53
C VAL A 95 -10.13 10.06 0.36
N GLY A 96 -9.21 10.90 -0.07
CA GLY A 96 -9.00 12.22 0.54
C GLY A 96 -7.83 12.31 1.52
N VAL A 97 -7.70 13.47 2.15
CA VAL A 97 -6.63 13.79 3.12
C VAL A 97 -7.27 14.42 4.36
N PRO A 98 -7.40 13.69 5.46
CA PRO A 98 -7.21 12.26 5.59
C PRO A 98 -8.27 11.48 4.82
N VAL A 99 -8.00 10.20 4.56
CA VAL A 99 -8.95 9.38 3.81
C VAL A 99 -10.24 9.17 4.61
N ARG A 100 -11.35 9.08 3.86
CA ARG A 100 -12.66 8.71 4.41
C ARG A 100 -13.27 7.66 3.50
N ARG A 101 -13.97 6.71 4.10
CA ARG A 101 -14.62 5.64 3.35
C ARG A 101 -15.77 6.19 2.51
N LEU A 102 -15.81 5.82 1.24
CA LEU A 102 -16.93 6.14 0.37
C LEU A 102 -18.14 5.28 0.74
N PRO A 103 -19.37 5.85 0.64
CA PRO A 103 -20.59 5.10 0.91
C PRO A 103 -20.83 3.97 -0.09
#